data_7e223055a027e222e84e8779c2d4203d
#
_entry.id   7e223055a027e222e84e8779c2d4203d
#
_cell.length_a   1.000
_cell.length_b   1.000
_cell.length_c   1.000
_cell.angle_alpha   90.00
_cell.angle_beta   90.00
_cell.angle_gamma   90.00
#
_symmetry.space_group_name_H-M   'P 1'
#
loop_
_entity.id
_entity.type
_entity.pdbx_description
1 polymer ?
#
loop_
_entity_poly.entity_id
_entity_poly.type
_entity_poly.pdbx_seq_one_letter_code
_entity_poly.pdbx_strand_id
1 'polypeptide(L)'
;DTAFGTDGKLLAKKCYHVLDGGPYGGSGVAACAQSTLWANFPYKMNSVDFLARRVYTNNPSAGAMRGYTACQVHFAHDLNMQFAADQMGIDPVEFRKISAADPGYVAPAGLAITSCAYKETLDTAAKEIGWYEKKDKLKKGEGIGFAGTGFVSGTGFAVLEAPNQSSACVTLRMNKRGMATLYIGSHDIGQGSDTVMTAIVAEELGLPMDMVKTFMSDTFLTPWDSGSYGSRVTFLAGNAARRAAVDAKRQLFEVIAPMWGVMPETLECLDGKVISKEKAEYQMTIGDAMFKYMTVKGGDELIGVGSYYHRTDNSQYNGNNTTNYAPAYSFSTGAAHLTVDEETGVLD
;
A
#
# COMPACT_ATOMS: atom_id res chain seq x y z
N ASP A 1 9.32 -8.33 26.51
CA ASP A 1 9.27 -7.41 27.63
C ASP A 1 8.91 -6.02 27.11
N THR A 2 8.04 -5.31 27.86
CA THR A 2 7.60 -3.97 27.49
C THR A 2 7.59 -3.10 28.73
N ALA A 3 8.16 -1.91 28.64
CA ALA A 3 8.21 -0.94 29.75
C ALA A 3 7.25 0.21 29.47
N PHE A 4 6.42 0.52 30.46
CA PHE A 4 5.50 1.65 30.46
C PHE A 4 5.81 2.62 31.60
N GLY A 5 5.59 3.89 31.35
CA GLY A 5 5.56 4.90 32.41
C GLY A 5 4.30 4.77 33.28
N THR A 6 4.30 5.37 34.45
CA THR A 6 3.12 5.41 35.32
C THR A 6 1.93 6.18 34.71
N ASP A 7 2.20 6.95 33.64
CA ASP A 7 1.21 7.67 32.83
C ASP A 7 0.69 6.84 31.64
N GLY A 8 1.06 5.56 31.52
CA GLY A 8 0.66 4.67 30.46
C GLY A 8 1.48 4.79 29.15
N LYS A 9 2.45 5.70 29.10
CA LYS A 9 3.30 5.83 27.90
C LYS A 9 4.22 4.63 27.71
N LEU A 10 4.26 4.11 26.51
CA LEU A 10 5.23 3.09 26.10
C LEU A 10 6.63 3.71 26.03
N LEU A 11 7.55 3.23 26.86
CA LEU A 11 8.91 3.75 26.95
C LEU A 11 9.91 2.92 26.15
N ALA A 12 9.89 1.61 26.32
CA ALA A 12 10.85 0.72 25.69
C ALA A 12 10.27 -0.67 25.48
N LYS A 13 10.86 -1.38 24.52
CA LYS A 13 10.49 -2.76 24.22
C LYS A 13 11.73 -3.62 23.96
N LYS A 14 11.71 -4.82 24.52
CA LYS A 14 12.66 -5.87 24.20
C LYS A 14 11.92 -7.06 23.57
N CYS A 15 12.31 -7.43 22.35
CA CYS A 15 11.67 -8.48 21.59
C CYS A 15 12.69 -9.54 21.16
N TYR A 16 12.31 -10.79 21.27
CA TYR A 16 13.02 -11.92 20.71
C TYR A 16 12.07 -12.74 19.85
N HIS A 17 12.36 -12.79 18.54
CA HIS A 17 11.55 -13.55 17.58
C HIS A 17 12.35 -14.75 17.06
N VAL A 18 11.68 -15.89 17.00
CA VAL A 18 12.19 -17.09 16.32
C VAL A 18 11.23 -17.41 15.17
N LEU A 19 11.75 -17.40 13.95
CA LEU A 19 10.99 -17.69 12.75
C LEU A 19 11.36 -19.08 12.25
N ASP A 20 10.36 -19.95 12.15
CA ASP A 20 10.52 -21.26 11.50
C ASP A 20 10.69 -21.06 9.99
N GLY A 21 11.80 -21.52 9.45
CA GLY A 21 12.15 -21.33 8.04
C GLY A 21 11.85 -22.51 7.16
N GLY A 22 11.61 -23.69 7.75
CA GLY A 22 11.67 -24.93 6.99
C GLY A 22 13.08 -25.22 6.46
N PRO A 23 13.23 -26.01 5.40
CA PRO A 23 14.54 -26.49 4.93
C PRO A 23 15.29 -25.49 4.03
N TYR A 24 14.67 -24.40 3.59
CA TYR A 24 15.26 -23.47 2.62
C TYR A 24 15.24 -22.01 3.08
N GLY A 25 16.23 -21.23 2.64
CA GLY A 25 16.35 -19.80 2.98
C GLY A 25 15.18 -18.94 2.52
N GLY A 26 14.77 -19.06 1.27
CA GLY A 26 13.67 -18.28 0.69
C GLY A 26 13.75 -16.78 1.00
N SER A 27 12.62 -16.14 1.26
CA SER A 27 12.52 -14.74 1.66
C SER A 27 12.82 -14.48 3.15
N GLY A 28 13.42 -15.46 3.87
CA GLY A 28 13.53 -15.45 5.31
C GLY A 28 14.40 -14.36 5.93
N VAL A 29 15.47 -13.95 5.23
CA VAL A 29 16.32 -12.85 5.70
C VAL A 29 15.50 -11.55 5.76
N ALA A 30 14.74 -11.26 4.70
CA ALA A 30 13.84 -10.12 4.66
C ALA A 30 12.73 -10.23 5.73
N ALA A 31 12.22 -11.44 6.03
CA ALA A 31 11.24 -11.66 7.08
C ALA A 31 11.78 -11.27 8.47
N CYS A 32 13.03 -11.65 8.79
CA CYS A 32 13.67 -11.23 10.04
C CYS A 32 13.80 -9.70 10.12
N ALA A 33 14.31 -9.07 9.08
CA ALA A 33 14.45 -7.62 9.03
C ALA A 33 13.09 -6.89 9.18
N GLN A 34 12.08 -7.36 8.47
CA GLN A 34 10.73 -6.77 8.54
C GLN A 34 10.10 -6.92 9.93
N SER A 35 10.29 -8.06 10.60
CA SER A 35 9.75 -8.27 11.93
C SER A 35 10.29 -7.27 12.97
N THR A 36 11.52 -6.77 12.77
CA THR A 36 12.10 -5.73 13.65
C THR A 36 11.40 -4.38 13.46
N LEU A 37 10.97 -4.07 12.22
CA LEU A 37 10.28 -2.82 11.93
C LEU A 37 8.92 -2.75 12.61
N TRP A 38 8.16 -3.83 12.50
CA TRP A 38 6.80 -3.89 13.05
C TRP A 38 6.75 -3.82 14.57
N ALA A 39 7.84 -4.19 15.26
CA ALA A 39 7.95 -4.03 16.70
C ALA A 39 7.91 -2.57 17.16
N ASN A 40 8.20 -1.63 16.25
CA ASN A 40 8.21 -0.18 16.50
C ASN A 40 6.91 0.52 16.08
N PHE A 41 5.92 -0.21 15.61
CA PHE A 41 4.79 0.36 14.93
C PHE A 41 3.47 -0.25 15.43
N PRO A 42 2.36 0.48 15.60
CA PRO A 42 2.17 1.91 15.29
C PRO A 42 2.34 2.85 16.50
N TYR A 43 3.15 2.51 17.50
CA TYR A 43 3.26 3.25 18.76
C TYR A 43 4.59 4.00 18.86
N LYS A 44 4.57 5.14 19.56
CA LYS A 44 5.77 5.88 19.94
C LYS A 44 6.48 5.18 21.09
N MET A 45 7.79 5.09 21.01
CA MET A 45 8.66 4.59 22.08
C MET A 45 10.05 5.20 21.97
N ASN A 46 10.79 5.21 23.05
CA ASN A 46 12.14 5.81 23.09
C ASN A 46 13.22 4.82 22.67
N SER A 47 13.02 3.53 22.95
CA SER A 47 14.05 2.52 22.75
C SER A 47 13.45 1.16 22.38
N VAL A 48 14.18 0.40 21.57
CA VAL A 48 13.86 -0.98 21.23
C VAL A 48 15.14 -1.82 21.18
N ASP A 49 15.10 -2.97 21.85
CA ASP A 49 16.07 -4.04 21.72
C ASP A 49 15.40 -5.22 21.02
N PHE A 50 15.85 -5.54 19.81
CA PHE A 50 15.19 -6.51 18.97
C PHE A 50 16.17 -7.56 18.42
N LEU A 51 15.86 -8.83 18.63
CA LEU A 51 16.58 -9.94 18.05
C LEU A 51 15.61 -10.85 17.31
N ALA A 52 15.80 -11.01 15.99
CA ALA A 52 15.10 -11.99 15.19
C ALA A 52 16.06 -13.07 14.70
N ARG A 53 15.67 -14.32 14.83
CA ARG A 53 16.39 -15.49 14.32
C ARG A 53 15.47 -16.30 13.44
N ARG A 54 15.92 -16.65 12.25
CA ARG A 54 15.30 -17.67 11.43
C ARG A 54 16.08 -18.97 11.62
N VAL A 55 15.36 -20.05 11.85
CA VAL A 55 15.93 -21.37 12.07
C VAL A 55 15.49 -22.33 10.96
N TYR A 56 16.38 -23.23 10.58
CA TYR A 56 16.04 -24.34 9.70
C TYR A 56 15.31 -25.42 10.49
N THR A 57 14.31 -26.02 9.87
CA THR A 57 13.52 -27.10 10.44
C THR A 57 13.12 -28.11 9.37
N ASN A 58 12.54 -29.23 9.78
CA ASN A 58 11.97 -30.25 8.90
C ASN A 58 10.49 -29.94 8.53
N ASN A 59 9.97 -28.79 8.93
CA ASN A 59 8.64 -28.33 8.55
C ASN A 59 8.61 -27.88 7.08
N PRO A 60 7.44 -27.75 6.44
CA PRO A 60 7.34 -27.16 5.11
C PRO A 60 8.01 -25.80 5.04
N SER A 61 8.60 -25.46 3.87
CA SER A 61 9.30 -24.20 3.68
C SER A 61 8.37 -23.01 3.91
N ALA A 62 8.76 -22.12 4.80
CA ALA A 62 8.04 -20.89 5.07
C ALA A 62 8.47 -19.76 4.10
N GLY A 63 7.53 -18.94 3.68
CA GLY A 63 7.77 -17.84 2.75
C GLY A 63 6.90 -16.62 3.03
N ALA A 64 6.98 -15.63 2.13
CA ALA A 64 6.20 -14.43 2.23
C ALA A 64 4.71 -14.72 2.03
N MET A 65 3.89 -14.21 2.94
CA MET A 65 2.44 -14.21 2.87
C MET A 65 1.94 -12.78 3.12
N ARG A 66 0.72 -12.48 2.68
CA ARG A 66 0.09 -11.17 2.88
C ARG A 66 0.17 -10.70 4.34
N GLY A 67 0.71 -9.48 4.57
CA GLY A 67 1.03 -8.98 5.90
C GLY A 67 2.46 -9.26 6.37
N TYR A 68 3.22 -10.05 5.65
CA TYR A 68 4.65 -10.36 5.76
C TYR A 68 5.28 -10.04 7.12
N THR A 69 5.14 -10.95 8.10
CA THR A 69 5.52 -10.86 9.53
C THR A 69 4.77 -9.79 10.35
N ALA A 70 4.11 -8.82 9.76
CA ALA A 70 3.37 -7.81 10.50
C ALA A 70 2.25 -8.42 11.34
N CYS A 71 1.49 -9.36 10.79
CA CYS A 71 0.39 -10.01 11.51
C CYS A 71 0.84 -10.65 12.81
N GLN A 72 1.95 -11.40 12.79
CA GLN A 72 2.48 -12.09 13.97
C GLN A 72 3.01 -11.11 15.01
N VAL A 73 3.73 -10.09 14.55
CA VAL A 73 4.33 -9.09 15.45
C VAL A 73 3.27 -8.21 16.08
N HIS A 74 2.31 -7.74 15.30
CA HIS A 74 1.22 -6.91 15.81
C HIS A 74 0.29 -7.68 16.73
N PHE A 75 0.03 -8.95 16.46
CA PHE A 75 -0.72 -9.81 17.39
C PHE A 75 -0.06 -9.82 18.79
N ALA A 76 1.23 -10.16 18.86
CA ALA A 76 1.95 -10.17 20.13
C ALA A 76 2.06 -8.77 20.76
N HIS A 77 2.27 -7.74 19.93
CA HIS A 77 2.42 -6.37 20.39
C HIS A 77 1.12 -5.85 21.00
N ASP A 78 0.02 -6.03 20.29
CA ASP A 78 -1.25 -5.46 20.71
C ASP A 78 -1.87 -6.22 21.89
N LEU A 79 -1.59 -7.52 22.04
CA LEU A 79 -1.87 -8.25 23.28
C LEU A 79 -1.10 -7.68 24.47
N ASN A 80 0.17 -7.31 24.30
CA ASN A 80 0.92 -6.66 25.39
C ASN A 80 0.31 -5.30 25.75
N MET A 81 -0.19 -4.54 24.79
CA MET A 81 -0.89 -3.29 25.06
C MET A 81 -2.19 -3.54 25.83
N GLN A 82 -2.92 -4.60 25.48
CA GLN A 82 -4.14 -4.99 26.22
C GLN A 82 -3.83 -5.37 27.66
N PHE A 83 -2.87 -6.29 27.89
CA PHE A 83 -2.48 -6.69 29.25
C PHE A 83 -1.98 -5.51 30.10
N ALA A 84 -1.25 -4.60 29.50
CA ALA A 84 -0.79 -3.41 30.22
C ALA A 84 -1.95 -2.47 30.58
N ALA A 85 -2.89 -2.25 29.67
CA ALA A 85 -4.10 -1.46 29.93
C ALA A 85 -4.89 -2.03 31.11
N ASP A 86 -5.11 -3.35 31.11
CA ASP A 86 -5.82 -4.08 32.15
C ASP A 86 -5.11 -3.95 33.52
N GLN A 87 -3.78 -4.15 33.56
CA GLN A 87 -2.97 -4.03 34.77
C GLN A 87 -2.94 -2.60 35.34
N MET A 88 -2.98 -1.59 34.49
CA MET A 88 -2.97 -0.19 34.88
C MET A 88 -4.37 0.38 35.15
N GLY A 89 -5.44 -0.39 34.84
CA GLY A 89 -6.81 0.06 35.00
C GLY A 89 -7.19 1.20 34.04
N ILE A 90 -6.55 1.29 32.89
CA ILE A 90 -6.81 2.30 31.86
C ILE A 90 -7.64 1.66 30.74
N ASP A 91 -8.65 2.38 30.22
CA ASP A 91 -9.44 1.92 29.08
C ASP A 91 -8.52 1.51 27.91
N PRO A 92 -8.67 0.33 27.33
CA PRO A 92 -7.77 -0.18 26.29
C PRO A 92 -7.67 0.69 25.04
N VAL A 93 -8.74 1.39 24.67
CA VAL A 93 -8.75 2.33 23.53
C VAL A 93 -7.91 3.56 23.89
N GLU A 94 -8.15 4.15 25.05
CA GLU A 94 -7.42 5.32 25.55
C GLU A 94 -5.95 4.98 25.81
N PHE A 95 -5.65 3.79 26.33
CA PHE A 95 -4.28 3.33 26.55
C PHE A 95 -3.47 3.30 25.25
N ARG A 96 -4.05 2.77 24.16
CA ARG A 96 -3.41 2.77 22.84
C ARG A 96 -3.17 4.18 22.32
N LYS A 97 -4.11 5.09 22.53
CA LYS A 97 -4.01 6.50 22.10
C LYS A 97 -2.88 7.28 22.79
N ILE A 98 -2.54 6.95 24.03
CA ILE A 98 -1.44 7.59 24.79
C ILE A 98 -0.13 7.47 24.03
N SER A 99 0.15 6.30 23.47
CA SER A 99 1.41 6.03 22.76
C SER A 99 1.27 5.96 21.24
N ALA A 100 0.08 6.18 20.68
CA ALA A 100 -0.12 6.15 19.22
C ALA A 100 0.84 7.11 18.51
N ALA A 101 1.35 6.70 17.38
CA ALA A 101 2.20 7.53 16.53
C ALA A 101 1.42 8.77 16.04
N ASP A 102 2.16 9.84 15.81
CA ASP A 102 1.66 11.10 15.26
C ASP A 102 2.47 11.44 13.98
N PRO A 103 1.94 12.26 13.06
CA PRO A 103 2.73 12.79 11.96
C PRO A 103 4.00 13.49 12.47
N GLY A 104 5.12 13.22 11.81
CA GLY A 104 6.44 13.71 12.19
C GLY A 104 7.22 12.82 13.16
N TYR A 105 6.61 11.76 13.69
CA TYR A 105 7.33 10.80 14.52
C TYR A 105 8.30 9.95 13.67
N VAL A 106 9.52 9.79 14.19
CA VAL A 106 10.51 8.86 13.64
C VAL A 106 10.73 7.75 14.66
N ALA A 107 10.38 6.53 14.28
CA ALA A 107 10.55 5.37 15.15
C ALA A 107 12.05 5.03 15.34
N PRO A 108 12.45 4.34 16.43
CA PRO A 108 13.84 3.93 16.65
C PRO A 108 14.44 3.14 15.50
N ALA A 109 13.64 2.41 14.74
CA ALA A 109 14.06 1.70 13.53
C ALA A 109 14.17 2.61 12.28
N GLY A 110 13.98 3.91 12.38
CA GLY A 110 14.11 4.88 11.28
C GLY A 110 12.85 5.07 10.43
N LEU A 111 11.70 4.51 10.82
CA LEU A 111 10.45 4.72 10.09
C LEU A 111 9.94 6.15 10.33
N ALA A 112 9.93 6.97 9.29
CA ALA A 112 9.45 8.35 9.34
C ALA A 112 7.94 8.39 9.02
N ILE A 113 7.12 8.66 10.00
CA ILE A 113 5.66 8.70 9.87
C ILE A 113 5.26 10.08 9.36
N THR A 114 4.97 10.19 8.08
CA THR A 114 4.60 11.46 7.43
C THR A 114 3.12 11.80 7.59
N SER A 115 2.27 10.79 7.66
CA SER A 115 0.83 10.91 7.95
C SER A 115 0.41 9.74 8.84
N CYS A 116 -0.55 9.99 9.73
CA CYS A 116 -1.02 8.97 10.67
C CYS A 116 -2.47 9.21 11.04
N ALA A 117 -3.34 8.25 10.72
CA ALA A 117 -4.75 8.25 11.11
C ALA A 117 -5.05 7.17 12.18
N TYR A 118 -4.02 6.68 12.89
CA TYR A 118 -4.20 5.55 13.80
C TYR A 118 -5.21 5.85 14.92
N LYS A 119 -5.14 7.04 15.53
CA LYS A 119 -6.10 7.46 16.57
C LYS A 119 -7.53 7.53 16.04
N GLU A 120 -7.69 8.02 14.83
CA GLU A 120 -9.00 8.09 14.14
C GLU A 120 -9.57 6.70 13.87
N THR A 121 -8.72 5.73 13.50
CA THR A 121 -9.18 4.34 13.29
C THR A 121 -9.60 3.70 14.62
N LEU A 122 -8.91 3.98 15.73
CA LEU A 122 -9.29 3.53 17.07
C LEU A 122 -10.64 4.12 17.49
N ASP A 123 -10.82 5.43 17.35
CA ASP A 123 -12.08 6.11 17.72
C ASP A 123 -13.25 5.62 16.89
N THR A 124 -13.04 5.44 15.57
CA THR A 124 -14.07 4.94 14.67
C THR A 124 -14.46 3.51 15.03
N ALA A 125 -13.49 2.61 15.22
CA ALA A 125 -13.76 1.23 15.59
C ALA A 125 -14.48 1.13 16.93
N ALA A 126 -14.07 1.93 17.94
CA ALA A 126 -14.71 1.97 19.23
C ALA A 126 -16.18 2.43 19.16
N LYS A 127 -16.44 3.45 18.33
CA LYS A 127 -17.79 3.96 18.10
C LYS A 127 -18.67 2.92 17.38
N GLU A 128 -18.18 2.37 16.28
CA GLU A 128 -18.98 1.45 15.44
C GLU A 128 -19.34 0.15 16.16
N ILE A 129 -18.45 -0.38 17.01
CA ILE A 129 -18.73 -1.57 17.79
C ILE A 129 -19.60 -1.29 19.04
N GLY A 130 -19.76 -0.02 19.41
CA GLY A 130 -20.47 0.40 20.62
C GLY A 130 -19.69 0.10 21.91
N TRP A 131 -18.37 0.33 21.89
CA TRP A 131 -17.46 -0.01 22.99
C TRP A 131 -17.91 0.59 24.33
N TYR A 132 -18.11 1.90 24.37
CA TYR A 132 -18.40 2.62 25.62
C TYR A 132 -19.78 2.28 26.22
N GLU A 133 -20.71 1.79 25.41
CA GLU A 133 -22.03 1.35 25.85
C GLU A 133 -22.06 -0.12 26.31
N LYS A 134 -21.17 -0.95 25.77
CA LYS A 134 -21.20 -2.41 25.93
C LYS A 134 -20.17 -2.95 26.92
N LYS A 135 -18.97 -2.38 26.98
CA LYS A 135 -17.81 -2.94 27.70
C LYS A 135 -18.09 -3.34 29.14
N ASP A 136 -18.94 -2.58 29.86
CA ASP A 136 -19.28 -2.81 31.27
C ASP A 136 -20.59 -3.63 31.43
N LYS A 137 -21.17 -4.12 30.33
CA LYS A 137 -22.45 -4.84 30.31
C LYS A 137 -22.38 -6.21 29.68
N LEU A 138 -21.18 -6.70 29.40
CA LEU A 138 -20.98 -8.00 28.79
C LEU A 138 -21.47 -9.11 29.71
N LYS A 139 -22.17 -10.07 29.11
CA LYS A 139 -22.61 -11.27 29.84
C LYS A 139 -21.49 -12.29 29.89
N LYS A 140 -21.66 -13.29 30.74
CA LYS A 140 -20.78 -14.45 30.76
C LYS A 140 -20.75 -15.12 29.38
N GLY A 141 -19.56 -15.40 28.87
CA GLY A 141 -19.35 -15.91 27.53
C GLY A 141 -19.27 -14.83 26.45
N GLU A 142 -19.55 -13.57 26.73
CA GLU A 142 -19.38 -12.46 25.78
C GLU A 142 -17.99 -11.81 25.93
N GLY A 143 -17.40 -11.41 24.80
CA GLY A 143 -16.14 -10.68 24.76
C GLY A 143 -16.16 -9.57 23.71
N ILE A 144 -15.51 -8.47 24.01
CA ILE A 144 -15.31 -7.36 23.08
C ILE A 144 -13.84 -6.92 23.14
N GLY A 145 -13.22 -6.66 22.01
CA GLY A 145 -11.81 -6.32 21.98
C GLY A 145 -11.39 -5.56 20.71
N PHE A 146 -10.17 -5.05 20.77
CA PHE A 146 -9.54 -4.26 19.71
C PHE A 146 -8.15 -4.78 19.40
N ALA A 147 -7.74 -4.61 18.15
CA ALA A 147 -6.36 -4.75 17.73
C ALA A 147 -6.00 -3.64 16.73
N GLY A 148 -4.90 -2.97 17.00
CA GLY A 148 -4.37 -1.92 16.15
C GLY A 148 -3.18 -2.40 15.32
N THR A 149 -3.09 -1.96 14.09
CA THR A 149 -1.99 -2.30 13.19
C THR A 149 -1.64 -1.16 12.26
N GLY A 150 -0.50 -1.29 11.63
CA GLY A 150 -0.11 -0.46 10.50
C GLY A 150 0.82 -1.21 9.56
N PHE A 151 0.92 -0.72 8.35
CA PHE A 151 1.76 -1.32 7.31
C PHE A 151 2.38 -0.25 6.42
N VAL A 152 3.49 -0.56 5.76
CA VAL A 152 4.11 0.31 4.77
C VAL A 152 3.28 0.37 3.50
N SER A 153 3.33 1.50 2.79
CA SER A 153 2.75 1.69 1.46
C SER A 153 3.82 2.19 0.50
N GLY A 154 4.01 1.46 -0.60
CA GLY A 154 5.00 1.81 -1.62
C GLY A 154 6.43 1.40 -1.28
N THR A 155 6.60 0.33 -0.51
CA THR A 155 7.92 -0.13 -0.06
C THR A 155 8.92 -0.32 -1.20
N GLY A 156 10.10 0.26 -1.04
CA GLY A 156 11.30 -0.07 -1.77
C GLY A 156 12.23 -0.94 -0.93
N PHE A 157 12.54 -2.16 -1.38
CA PHE A 157 13.48 -3.00 -0.64
C PHE A 157 14.91 -2.55 -0.83
N ALA A 158 15.51 -2.00 0.22
CA ALA A 158 16.96 -1.76 0.28
C ALA A 158 17.77 -3.01 0.70
N VAL A 159 17.12 -4.14 0.95
CA VAL A 159 17.75 -5.33 1.54
C VAL A 159 18.58 -6.15 0.54
N LEU A 160 18.37 -5.94 -0.75
CA LEU A 160 19.10 -6.65 -1.79
C LEU A 160 19.86 -5.60 -2.61
N GLU A 161 21.11 -5.40 -2.36
CA GLU A 161 22.20 -4.65 -3.03
C GLU A 161 21.95 -3.93 -4.39
N ALA A 162 20.71 -3.92 -4.91
CA ALA A 162 20.35 -3.27 -6.15
C ALA A 162 19.79 -1.86 -5.89
N PRO A 163 20.46 -0.81 -6.33
CA PRO A 163 19.89 0.52 -6.32
C PRO A 163 18.62 0.53 -7.20
N ASN A 164 17.53 1.12 -6.69
CA ASN A 164 16.29 1.41 -7.44
C ASN A 164 15.31 0.24 -7.71
N GLN A 165 15.16 -0.71 -6.81
CA GLN A 165 14.09 -1.73 -6.94
C GLN A 165 12.66 -1.18 -6.69
N SER A 166 12.53 0.08 -6.30
CA SER A 166 11.23 0.74 -6.07
C SER A 166 10.67 1.40 -7.33
N SER A 167 10.85 0.80 -8.50
CA SER A 167 10.36 1.35 -9.76
C SER A 167 9.29 0.46 -10.38
N ALA A 168 8.44 1.08 -11.19
CA ALA A 168 7.55 0.40 -12.12
C ALA A 168 7.65 1.09 -13.48
N CYS A 169 7.60 0.29 -14.55
CA CYS A 169 7.50 0.75 -15.92
C CYS A 169 6.26 0.15 -16.55
N VAL A 170 5.58 0.93 -17.37
CA VAL A 170 4.39 0.50 -18.09
C VAL A 170 4.40 1.03 -19.51
N THR A 171 3.75 0.30 -20.42
CA THR A 171 3.47 0.73 -21.78
C THR A 171 1.98 0.75 -22.00
N LEU A 172 1.47 1.83 -22.55
CA LEU A 172 0.07 2.00 -22.95
C LEU A 172 -0.02 2.09 -24.46
N ARG A 173 -0.89 1.29 -25.05
CA ARG A 173 -1.17 1.30 -26.49
C ARG A 173 -2.60 1.71 -26.74
N MET A 174 -2.83 2.65 -27.64
CA MET A 174 -4.17 3.04 -28.07
C MET A 174 -4.38 2.67 -29.55
N ASN A 175 -5.47 1.99 -29.83
CA ASN A 175 -5.83 1.59 -31.19
C ASN A 175 -6.72 2.64 -31.88
N LYS A 176 -7.00 2.42 -33.17
CA LYS A 176 -7.84 3.35 -34.00
C LYS A 176 -9.27 3.58 -33.51
N ARG A 177 -9.77 2.76 -32.58
CA ARG A 177 -11.10 2.91 -31.97
C ARG A 177 -11.05 3.68 -30.64
N GLY A 178 -9.87 4.11 -30.21
CA GLY A 178 -9.66 4.77 -28.94
C GLY A 178 -9.62 3.83 -27.74
N MET A 179 -9.61 2.51 -27.96
CA MET A 179 -9.40 1.55 -26.87
C MET A 179 -7.94 1.57 -26.42
N ALA A 180 -7.73 1.58 -25.13
CA ALA A 180 -6.42 1.53 -24.51
C ALA A 180 -6.09 0.14 -23.98
N THR A 181 -4.85 -0.31 -24.15
CA THR A 181 -4.32 -1.53 -23.53
C THR A 181 -3.07 -1.15 -22.75
N LEU A 182 -3.10 -1.40 -21.45
CA LEU A 182 -1.97 -1.18 -20.53
C LEU A 182 -1.19 -2.48 -20.36
N TYR A 183 0.11 -2.45 -20.60
CA TYR A 183 1.04 -3.56 -20.36
C TYR A 183 1.88 -3.25 -19.12
N ILE A 184 1.81 -4.12 -18.11
CA ILE A 184 2.39 -3.90 -16.80
C ILE A 184 2.98 -5.19 -16.23
N GLY A 185 4.20 -5.13 -15.69
CA GLY A 185 4.90 -6.29 -15.14
C GLY A 185 4.44 -6.72 -13.75
N SER A 186 3.82 -5.82 -12.96
CA SER A 186 3.17 -6.21 -11.71
C SER A 186 1.93 -7.07 -11.98
N HIS A 187 1.46 -7.79 -10.98
CA HIS A 187 0.35 -8.74 -11.17
C HIS A 187 -0.66 -8.66 -10.04
N ASP A 188 -1.86 -9.09 -10.36
CA ASP A 188 -2.91 -9.30 -9.39
C ASP A 188 -2.66 -10.61 -8.62
N ILE A 189 -2.69 -10.53 -7.31
CA ILE A 189 -2.55 -11.67 -6.38
C ILE A 189 -3.78 -11.78 -5.46
N GLY A 190 -4.93 -11.27 -5.92
CA GLY A 190 -6.17 -11.19 -5.18
C GLY A 190 -6.48 -9.82 -4.57
N GLN A 191 -5.60 -8.79 -4.80
CA GLN A 191 -5.79 -7.44 -4.28
C GLN A 191 -6.54 -6.49 -5.24
N GLY A 192 -6.93 -6.94 -6.45
CA GLY A 192 -7.70 -6.15 -7.41
C GLY A 192 -6.88 -5.12 -8.18
N SER A 193 -5.58 -5.34 -8.36
CA SER A 193 -4.71 -4.36 -9.03
C SER A 193 -5.00 -4.20 -10.53
N ASP A 194 -5.48 -5.22 -11.21
CA ASP A 194 -5.91 -5.13 -12.60
C ASP A 194 -7.03 -4.11 -12.77
N THR A 195 -8.05 -4.19 -11.92
CA THR A 195 -9.18 -3.25 -11.89
C THR A 195 -8.70 -1.84 -11.53
N VAL A 196 -7.84 -1.71 -10.52
CA VAL A 196 -7.32 -0.39 -10.08
C VAL A 196 -6.47 0.27 -11.18
N MET A 197 -5.60 -0.49 -11.86
CA MET A 197 -4.79 0.05 -12.96
C MET A 197 -5.66 0.47 -14.14
N THR A 198 -6.68 -0.32 -14.46
CA THR A 198 -7.70 0.02 -15.48
C THR A 198 -8.39 1.34 -15.13
N ALA A 199 -8.83 1.50 -13.86
CA ALA A 199 -9.50 2.72 -13.41
C ALA A 199 -8.60 3.97 -13.49
N ILE A 200 -7.33 3.86 -13.09
CA ILE A 200 -6.37 4.98 -13.17
C ILE A 200 -6.17 5.44 -14.62
N VAL A 201 -6.04 4.51 -15.56
CA VAL A 201 -5.87 4.84 -16.98
C VAL A 201 -7.16 5.37 -17.58
N ALA A 202 -8.31 4.79 -17.24
CA ALA A 202 -9.62 5.24 -17.69
C ALA A 202 -9.89 6.68 -17.26
N GLU A 203 -9.67 7.01 -15.98
CA GLU A 203 -9.81 8.36 -15.43
C GLU A 203 -8.89 9.35 -16.13
N GLU A 204 -7.61 9.03 -16.27
CA GLU A 204 -6.63 9.93 -16.90
C GLU A 204 -6.93 10.17 -18.38
N LEU A 205 -7.43 9.17 -19.10
CA LEU A 205 -7.79 9.28 -20.53
C LEU A 205 -9.23 9.75 -20.76
N GLY A 206 -10.03 9.95 -19.71
CA GLY A 206 -11.45 10.27 -19.82
C GLY A 206 -12.25 9.18 -20.55
N LEU A 207 -11.87 7.91 -20.42
CA LEU A 207 -12.50 6.77 -21.06
C LEU A 207 -13.38 5.98 -20.09
N PRO A 208 -14.45 5.34 -20.57
CA PRO A 208 -15.14 4.30 -19.79
C PRO A 208 -14.18 3.13 -19.49
N MET A 209 -14.36 2.46 -18.36
CA MET A 209 -13.47 1.37 -17.93
C MET A 209 -13.47 0.19 -18.92
N ASP A 210 -14.57 -0.09 -19.61
CA ASP A 210 -14.67 -1.15 -20.62
C ASP A 210 -13.86 -0.87 -21.91
N MET A 211 -13.45 0.38 -22.10
CA MET A 211 -12.55 0.79 -23.19
C MET A 211 -11.07 0.65 -22.82
N VAL A 212 -10.76 0.28 -21.59
CA VAL A 212 -9.39 0.06 -21.12
C VAL A 212 -9.21 -1.39 -20.71
N LYS A 213 -8.12 -2.01 -21.17
CA LYS A 213 -7.72 -3.37 -20.78
C LYS A 213 -6.34 -3.32 -20.15
N THR A 214 -6.18 -4.00 -19.02
CA THR A 214 -4.87 -4.19 -18.39
C THR A 214 -4.37 -5.61 -18.67
N PHE A 215 -3.15 -5.70 -19.19
CA PHE A 215 -2.43 -6.94 -19.45
C PHE A 215 -1.25 -7.04 -18.50
N MET A 216 -1.23 -8.07 -17.66
CA MET A 216 -0.29 -8.23 -16.57
C MET A 216 0.54 -9.51 -16.68
N SER A 217 1.73 -9.47 -16.08
CA SER A 217 2.50 -10.68 -15.70
C SER A 217 2.97 -11.57 -16.84
N ASP A 218 3.23 -11.01 -18.00
CA ASP A 218 3.84 -11.73 -19.11
C ASP A 218 5.28 -11.23 -19.32
N THR A 219 6.26 -12.09 -19.09
CA THR A 219 7.67 -11.72 -19.13
C THR A 219 8.18 -11.41 -20.56
N PHE A 220 7.42 -11.74 -21.60
CA PHE A 220 7.73 -11.40 -22.98
C PHE A 220 7.11 -10.08 -23.45
N LEU A 221 5.92 -9.74 -22.90
CA LEU A 221 5.11 -8.62 -23.40
C LEU A 221 5.12 -7.42 -22.47
N THR A 222 5.33 -7.64 -21.16
CA THR A 222 5.25 -6.56 -20.18
C THR A 222 6.64 -6.02 -19.83
N PRO A 223 6.75 -4.70 -19.53
CA PRO A 223 7.97 -4.15 -18.99
C PRO A 223 8.33 -4.81 -17.63
N TRP A 224 9.61 -4.73 -17.29
CA TRP A 224 10.08 -5.25 -16.01
C TRP A 224 9.41 -4.55 -14.81
N ASP A 225 9.01 -5.35 -13.83
CA ASP A 225 8.54 -4.90 -12.51
C ASP A 225 9.09 -5.85 -11.44
N SER A 226 9.40 -5.32 -10.27
CA SER A 226 9.94 -6.12 -9.17
C SER A 226 8.91 -7.01 -8.47
N GLY A 227 7.63 -6.87 -8.79
CA GLY A 227 6.54 -7.71 -8.29
C GLY A 227 5.57 -7.02 -7.33
N SER A 228 4.52 -7.76 -6.95
CA SER A 228 3.43 -7.27 -6.11
C SER A 228 3.70 -7.59 -4.64
N TYR A 229 4.34 -6.68 -3.92
CA TYR A 229 4.65 -6.79 -2.48
C TYR A 229 4.69 -5.40 -1.83
N GLY A 230 4.74 -5.33 -0.50
CA GLY A 230 4.95 -4.10 0.26
C GLY A 230 3.96 -2.96 -0.06
N SER A 231 2.75 -3.30 -0.49
CA SER A 231 1.69 -2.37 -0.91
C SER A 231 2.17 -1.35 -1.95
N ARG A 232 3.03 -1.79 -2.90
CA ARG A 232 3.68 -0.90 -3.87
C ARG A 232 2.92 -0.72 -5.18
N VAL A 233 2.08 -1.68 -5.59
CA VAL A 233 1.51 -1.71 -6.95
C VAL A 233 0.72 -0.46 -7.25
N THR A 234 -0.30 -0.12 -6.45
CA THR A 234 -1.11 1.09 -6.67
C THR A 234 -0.25 2.34 -6.64
N PHE A 235 0.71 2.43 -5.71
CA PHE A 235 1.56 3.61 -5.60
C PHE A 235 2.57 3.73 -6.75
N LEU A 236 3.38 2.70 -7.00
CA LEU A 236 4.45 2.79 -8.01
C LEU A 236 3.91 2.55 -9.42
N ALA A 237 3.24 1.43 -9.64
CA ALA A 237 2.74 1.09 -10.96
C ALA A 237 1.54 1.96 -11.37
N GLY A 238 0.70 2.38 -10.42
CA GLY A 238 -0.38 3.33 -10.68
C GLY A 238 0.13 4.70 -11.13
N ASN A 239 1.20 5.23 -10.51
CA ASN A 239 1.84 6.46 -11.00
C ASN A 239 2.51 6.27 -12.36
N ALA A 240 3.12 5.12 -12.62
CA ALA A 240 3.68 4.80 -13.94
C ALA A 240 2.58 4.71 -15.01
N ALA A 241 1.45 4.05 -14.71
CA ALA A 241 0.29 3.96 -15.58
C ALA A 241 -0.31 5.34 -15.88
N ARG A 242 -0.46 6.18 -14.87
CA ARG A 242 -0.90 7.55 -15.04
C ARG A 242 0.06 8.33 -15.96
N ARG A 243 1.38 8.22 -15.77
CA ARG A 243 2.37 8.87 -16.64
C ARG A 243 2.29 8.38 -18.08
N ALA A 244 2.06 7.08 -18.30
CA ALA A 244 1.87 6.55 -19.67
C ALA A 244 0.61 7.12 -20.33
N ALA A 245 -0.48 7.27 -19.58
CA ALA A 245 -1.70 7.89 -20.07
C ALA A 245 -1.50 9.39 -20.35
N VAL A 246 -0.77 10.12 -19.51
CA VAL A 246 -0.39 11.52 -19.75
C VAL A 246 0.47 11.66 -21.00
N ASP A 247 1.45 10.77 -21.20
CA ASP A 247 2.28 10.77 -22.42
C ASP A 247 1.44 10.47 -23.66
N ALA A 248 0.51 9.53 -23.58
CA ALA A 248 -0.43 9.25 -24.67
C ALA A 248 -1.30 10.47 -25.00
N LYS A 249 -1.87 11.16 -24.00
CA LYS A 249 -2.64 12.41 -24.21
C LYS A 249 -1.79 13.48 -24.86
N ARG A 250 -0.56 13.68 -24.40
CA ARG A 250 0.35 14.67 -24.97
C ARG A 250 0.55 14.42 -26.48
N GLN A 251 0.86 13.19 -26.88
CA GLN A 251 1.05 12.83 -28.27
C GLN A 251 -0.24 13.03 -29.11
N LEU A 252 -1.39 12.69 -28.56
CA LEU A 252 -2.68 12.91 -29.21
C LEU A 252 -2.98 14.40 -29.39
N PHE A 253 -2.77 15.20 -28.34
CA PHE A 253 -3.03 16.65 -28.36
C PHE A 253 -2.07 17.40 -29.30
N GLU A 254 -0.82 16.97 -29.45
CA GLU A 254 0.12 17.53 -30.42
C GLU A 254 -0.37 17.40 -31.88
N VAL A 255 -1.21 16.41 -32.16
CA VAL A 255 -1.84 16.24 -33.48
C VAL A 255 -3.16 17.00 -33.59
N ILE A 256 -4.00 16.98 -32.58
CA ILE A 256 -5.35 17.57 -32.63
C ILE A 256 -5.32 19.10 -32.50
N ALA A 257 -4.48 19.64 -31.62
CA ALA A 257 -4.45 21.06 -31.32
C ALA A 257 -4.17 21.96 -32.56
N PRO A 258 -3.18 21.63 -33.42
CA PRO A 258 -2.96 22.37 -34.66
C PRO A 258 -4.17 22.35 -35.61
N MET A 259 -4.94 21.23 -35.64
CA MET A 259 -6.14 21.14 -36.48
C MET A 259 -7.25 22.11 -36.07
N TRP A 260 -7.29 22.44 -34.77
CA TRP A 260 -8.25 23.38 -34.19
C TRP A 260 -7.71 24.81 -34.01
N GLY A 261 -6.40 25.00 -34.28
CA GLY A 261 -5.75 26.30 -34.09
C GLY A 261 -5.71 26.71 -32.62
N VAL A 262 -5.51 25.77 -31.72
CA VAL A 262 -5.42 25.98 -30.26
C VAL A 262 -4.11 25.41 -29.73
N MET A 263 -3.78 25.72 -28.48
CA MET A 263 -2.60 25.15 -27.82
C MET A 263 -2.93 23.76 -27.22
N PRO A 264 -1.99 22.77 -27.25
CA PRO A 264 -2.23 21.44 -26.68
C PRO A 264 -2.67 21.44 -25.22
N GLU A 265 -2.20 22.38 -24.40
CA GLU A 265 -2.49 22.52 -22.98
C GLU A 265 -3.94 22.94 -22.71
N THR A 266 -4.62 23.46 -23.72
CA THR A 266 -6.04 23.83 -23.64
C THR A 266 -6.97 22.67 -23.92
N LEU A 267 -6.42 21.52 -24.32
CA LEU A 267 -7.19 20.30 -24.55
C LEU A 267 -7.27 19.45 -23.30
N GLU A 268 -8.36 18.70 -23.20
CA GLU A 268 -8.52 17.64 -22.21
C GLU A 268 -9.29 16.45 -22.77
N CYS A 269 -9.15 15.31 -22.11
CA CYS A 269 -9.96 14.12 -22.38
C CYS A 269 -11.04 14.03 -21.29
N LEU A 270 -12.29 14.01 -21.68
CA LEU A 270 -13.44 13.94 -20.78
C LEU A 270 -14.58 13.19 -21.45
N ASP A 271 -15.23 12.28 -20.73
CA ASP A 271 -16.41 11.52 -21.18
C ASP A 271 -16.26 10.90 -22.59
N GLY A 272 -15.12 10.27 -22.85
CA GLY A 272 -14.82 9.62 -24.12
C GLY A 272 -14.52 10.58 -25.29
N LYS A 273 -14.27 11.84 -24.99
CA LYS A 273 -13.99 12.89 -25.99
C LYS A 273 -12.69 13.63 -25.70
N VAL A 274 -12.08 14.13 -26.77
CA VAL A 274 -11.12 15.24 -26.69
C VAL A 274 -11.92 16.54 -26.85
N ILE A 275 -11.76 17.47 -25.93
CA ILE A 275 -12.46 18.75 -25.91
C ILE A 275 -11.47 19.91 -25.73
N SER A 276 -11.82 21.09 -26.24
CA SER A 276 -11.11 22.34 -25.98
C SER A 276 -11.73 23.08 -24.81
N LYS A 277 -10.93 23.47 -23.81
CA LYS A 277 -11.38 24.34 -22.70
C LYS A 277 -11.70 25.77 -23.11
N GLU A 278 -11.14 26.21 -24.23
CA GLU A 278 -11.32 27.59 -24.72
C GLU A 278 -12.49 27.72 -25.69
N LYS A 279 -12.80 26.66 -26.45
CA LYS A 279 -13.80 26.71 -27.53
C LYS A 279 -14.70 25.49 -27.44
N ALA A 280 -15.88 25.66 -26.87
CA ALA A 280 -16.82 24.56 -26.59
C ALA A 280 -17.26 23.77 -27.84
N GLU A 281 -17.21 24.38 -29.02
CA GLU A 281 -17.52 23.76 -30.30
C GLU A 281 -16.43 22.76 -30.75
N TYR A 282 -15.22 22.87 -30.22
CA TYR A 282 -14.13 21.97 -30.56
C TYR A 282 -14.13 20.75 -29.66
N GLN A 283 -14.84 19.73 -30.10
CA GLN A 283 -14.88 18.42 -29.47
C GLN A 283 -14.98 17.30 -30.51
N MET A 284 -14.39 16.16 -30.21
CA MET A 284 -14.55 14.93 -30.99
C MET A 284 -14.39 13.71 -30.09
N THR A 285 -14.90 12.55 -30.50
CA THR A 285 -14.68 11.31 -29.76
C THR A 285 -13.19 10.94 -29.75
N ILE A 286 -12.72 10.24 -28.71
CA ILE A 286 -11.34 9.74 -28.64
C ILE A 286 -11.07 8.79 -29.84
N GLY A 287 -12.07 8.03 -30.29
CA GLY A 287 -11.95 7.21 -31.50
C GLY A 287 -11.68 8.03 -32.76
N ASP A 288 -12.41 9.13 -32.98
CA ASP A 288 -12.17 10.04 -34.12
C ASP A 288 -10.81 10.72 -34.00
N ALA A 289 -10.42 11.13 -32.78
CA ALA A 289 -9.12 11.72 -32.52
C ALA A 289 -7.98 10.73 -32.82
N MET A 290 -8.13 9.47 -32.45
CA MET A 290 -7.16 8.41 -32.76
C MET A 290 -7.10 8.11 -34.26
N PHE A 291 -8.23 8.14 -34.97
CA PHE A 291 -8.22 8.00 -36.42
C PHE A 291 -7.45 9.15 -37.09
N LYS A 292 -7.62 10.40 -36.63
CA LYS A 292 -6.85 11.55 -37.10
C LYS A 292 -5.36 11.40 -36.77
N TYR A 293 -5.04 11.01 -35.53
CA TYR A 293 -3.67 10.75 -35.12
C TYR A 293 -2.98 9.74 -36.06
N MET A 294 -3.57 8.58 -36.28
CA MET A 294 -3.01 7.56 -37.17
C MET A 294 -2.87 8.03 -38.61
N THR A 295 -3.84 8.82 -39.10
CA THR A 295 -3.77 9.40 -40.46
C THR A 295 -2.55 10.33 -40.60
N VAL A 296 -2.30 11.19 -39.61
CA VAL A 296 -1.16 12.10 -39.61
C VAL A 296 0.17 11.38 -39.42
N LYS A 297 0.16 10.31 -38.61
CA LYS A 297 1.36 9.51 -38.29
C LYS A 297 1.61 8.33 -39.25
N GLY A 298 0.93 8.30 -40.41
CA GLY A 298 1.17 7.28 -41.43
C GLY A 298 0.68 5.89 -41.09
N GLY A 299 -0.26 5.76 -40.16
CA GLY A 299 -0.83 4.49 -39.71
C GLY A 299 -0.29 3.97 -38.36
N ASP A 300 0.66 4.67 -37.75
CA ASP A 300 1.24 4.28 -36.48
C ASP A 300 0.20 4.33 -35.34
N GLU A 301 0.21 3.33 -34.49
CA GLU A 301 -0.56 3.32 -33.26
C GLU A 301 0.11 4.24 -32.22
N LEU A 302 -0.70 4.80 -31.34
CA LEU A 302 -0.20 5.63 -30.26
C LEU A 302 0.32 4.75 -29.13
N ILE A 303 1.57 4.98 -28.72
CA ILE A 303 2.23 4.28 -27.62
C ILE A 303 2.66 5.31 -26.59
N GLY A 304 2.04 5.27 -25.40
CA GLY A 304 2.46 6.03 -24.24
C GLY A 304 3.37 5.18 -23.35
N VAL A 305 4.40 5.80 -22.79
CA VAL A 305 5.34 5.14 -21.88
C VAL A 305 5.39 5.89 -20.57
N GLY A 306 5.32 5.16 -19.48
CA GLY A 306 5.42 5.72 -18.13
C GLY A 306 6.34 4.91 -17.24
N SER A 307 7.15 5.61 -16.47
CA SER A 307 7.93 5.02 -15.39
C SER A 307 7.80 5.87 -14.15
N TYR A 308 7.81 5.20 -13.01
CA TYR A 308 7.79 5.87 -11.73
C TYR A 308 8.69 5.14 -10.75
N TYR A 309 9.48 5.89 -10.04
CA TYR A 309 10.23 5.43 -8.87
C TYR A 309 10.10 6.46 -7.75
N HIS A 310 10.06 5.97 -6.54
CA HIS A 310 10.11 6.83 -5.37
C HIS A 310 11.50 6.71 -4.74
N ARG A 311 12.18 7.84 -4.57
CA ARG A 311 13.39 7.91 -3.75
C ARG A 311 12.94 7.90 -2.28
N THR A 312 12.96 6.74 -1.67
CA THR A 312 13.08 6.68 -0.22
C THR A 312 14.52 7.05 0.13
N ASP A 313 14.74 7.68 1.27
CA ASP A 313 16.10 8.04 1.75
C ASP A 313 16.88 6.78 2.16
N ASN A 314 17.01 5.85 1.23
CA ASN A 314 17.71 4.57 1.39
C ASN A 314 19.25 4.76 1.40
N SER A 315 19.73 5.99 1.36
CA SER A 315 21.16 6.32 1.29
C SER A 315 21.96 5.91 2.52
N GLN A 316 21.29 5.38 3.57
CA GLN A 316 21.94 5.04 4.83
C GLN A 316 21.55 3.65 5.35
N TYR A 317 21.62 2.61 4.51
CA TYR A 317 21.76 1.28 5.07
C TYR A 317 23.17 1.14 5.68
N ASN A 318 23.28 1.54 6.92
CA ASN A 318 24.56 1.50 7.68
C ASN A 318 24.68 0.24 8.56
N GLY A 319 23.92 -0.82 8.25
CA GLY A 319 23.91 -2.05 9.05
C GLY A 319 23.10 -1.97 10.34
N ASN A 320 22.57 -0.81 10.71
CA ASN A 320 21.83 -0.60 11.96
C ASN A 320 20.30 -0.65 11.77
N ASN A 321 19.80 -1.12 10.63
CA ASN A 321 18.38 -1.23 10.29
C ASN A 321 17.55 0.07 10.49
N THR A 322 18.16 1.23 10.32
CA THR A 322 17.55 2.53 10.52
C THR A 322 17.32 3.21 9.17
N THR A 323 16.30 2.77 8.44
CA THR A 323 15.98 3.40 7.14
C THR A 323 14.47 3.55 6.98
N ASN A 324 14.06 4.64 6.32
CA ASN A 324 12.68 4.83 5.93
C ASN A 324 12.41 4.07 4.63
N TYR A 325 11.66 2.96 4.70
CA TYR A 325 11.42 2.08 3.56
C TYR A 325 10.26 2.51 2.68
N ALA A 326 9.40 3.39 3.15
CA ALA A 326 8.17 3.71 2.46
C ALA A 326 7.86 5.20 2.53
N PRO A 327 7.25 5.75 1.47
CA PRO A 327 6.82 7.14 1.44
C PRO A 327 5.60 7.39 2.32
N ALA A 328 4.83 6.35 2.62
CA ALA A 328 3.61 6.43 3.40
C ALA A 328 3.37 5.14 4.19
N TYR A 329 2.47 5.24 5.16
CA TYR A 329 2.03 4.13 6.00
C TYR A 329 0.51 4.10 6.05
N SER A 330 -0.07 2.91 6.06
CA SER A 330 -1.49 2.68 6.31
C SER A 330 -1.70 2.24 7.75
N PHE A 331 -2.83 2.63 8.32
CA PHE A 331 -3.22 2.28 9.68
C PHE A 331 -4.61 1.67 9.66
N SER A 332 -4.84 0.71 10.54
CA SER A 332 -6.17 0.15 10.73
C SER A 332 -6.37 -0.32 12.18
N THR A 333 -7.62 -0.37 12.59
CA THR A 333 -8.04 -0.97 13.84
C THR A 333 -9.13 -1.99 13.54
N GLY A 334 -8.90 -3.22 13.99
CA GLY A 334 -9.93 -4.25 14.05
C GLY A 334 -10.63 -4.20 15.39
N ALA A 335 -11.94 -4.40 15.41
CA ALA A 335 -12.73 -4.59 16.61
C ALA A 335 -13.61 -5.83 16.43
N ALA A 336 -13.75 -6.62 17.49
CA ALA A 336 -14.58 -7.81 17.49
C ALA A 336 -15.44 -7.84 18.76
N HIS A 337 -16.70 -8.22 18.59
CA HIS A 337 -17.62 -8.60 19.66
C HIS A 337 -18.06 -10.02 19.37
N LEU A 338 -17.89 -10.91 20.30
CA LEU A 338 -18.14 -12.33 20.12
C LEU A 338 -18.83 -12.93 21.34
N THR A 339 -19.48 -14.06 21.11
CA THR A 339 -20.05 -14.92 22.13
C THR A 339 -19.40 -16.30 22.04
N VAL A 340 -19.05 -16.86 23.18
CA VAL A 340 -18.50 -18.23 23.28
C VAL A 340 -19.58 -19.12 23.90
N ASP A 341 -19.93 -20.19 23.21
CA ASP A 341 -20.66 -21.29 23.82
C ASP A 341 -19.72 -22.04 24.77
N GLU A 342 -19.98 -21.95 26.05
CA GLU A 342 -19.08 -22.51 27.10
C GLU A 342 -19.03 -24.06 27.11
N GLU A 343 -20.05 -24.74 26.55
CA GLU A 343 -20.08 -26.21 26.49
C GLU A 343 -19.30 -26.73 25.29
N THR A 344 -19.41 -26.07 24.14
CA THR A 344 -18.85 -26.54 22.88
C THR A 344 -17.59 -25.79 22.48
N GLY A 345 -17.34 -24.59 23.02
CA GLY A 345 -16.26 -23.70 22.62
C GLY A 345 -16.48 -23.01 21.26
N VAL A 346 -17.66 -23.13 20.69
CA VAL A 346 -18.01 -22.47 19.42
C VAL A 346 -18.09 -20.98 19.64
N LEU A 347 -17.54 -20.21 18.69
CA LEU A 347 -17.55 -18.75 18.65
C LEU A 347 -18.64 -18.29 17.67
N ASP A 348 -19.44 -17.30 18.08
CA ASP A 348 -20.39 -16.56 17.26
C ASP A 348 -20.14 -15.05 17.34
#